data_f23c4b9d0f33c0ffa7d98d399cea0de8
#
_entry.id   f23c4b9d0f33c0ffa7d98d399cea0de8
#
_cell.length_a   1.000
_cell.length_b   1.000
_cell.length_c   1.000
_cell.angle_alpha   90.00
_cell.angle_beta   90.00
_cell.angle_gamma   90.00
#
_symmetry.space_group_name_H-M   'P 1'
#
loop_
_entity.id
_entity.type
_entity.pdbx_description
1 polymer ?
#
loop_
_entity_poly.entity_id
_entity_poly.type
_entity_poly.pdbx_seq_one_letter_code
_entity_poly.pdbx_strand_id
1 'polypeptide(L)'
;MNTYTFTSESVTEGHPDKVSDLISDAIADYIIDNNTAHRAAIETLVTTNMVTIAGEYKSSKEIDKVMLEKITRDTVRSIGYDQEGFSWKNLKIYSELHAQSPDIALGTDNFGAGDQGLMFGYACDETESLMPSPIHYSHQITRALADARHQGASWLGPDGKAQITFTYSDINKPISISNVVCSTQHAKDMSIDDVRSGVRDIIMPIINNHIDSSTEFMINPTGRFVVGGPDGDTGLTGRKIIVDTYGGYAPHGGGAFSGKDCTKVDRSATYMARYIAKNIVASKIASNATVQLSYAIGIKEPTSIYIYCDGKVRSDITKWVQENIDLTPLGIINQFDLFNINLTDTTNYGHLGKENLPWEKIDLTDKLGSL
;
A
#
# COMPACT_ATOMS: atom_id res chain seq x y z
N MET A 1 -0.24 2.06 35.51
CA MET A 1 -0.03 1.30 34.25
C MET A 1 1.08 2.02 33.50
N ASN A 2 2.08 1.30 33.05
CA ASN A 2 3.05 1.87 32.14
C ASN A 2 2.39 2.04 30.78
N THR A 3 2.62 3.17 30.13
CA THR A 3 2.13 3.46 28.80
C THR A 3 3.30 3.79 27.87
N TYR A 4 3.11 3.55 26.57
CA TYR A 4 4.05 3.98 25.55
C TYR A 4 3.28 4.55 24.35
N THR A 5 3.97 5.22 23.46
CA THR A 5 3.36 5.77 22.24
C THR A 5 3.91 5.09 21.02
N PHE A 6 3.05 4.91 20.01
CA PHE A 6 3.43 4.41 18.70
C PHE A 6 2.79 5.25 17.60
N THR A 7 3.55 5.51 16.54
CA THR A 7 3.18 6.43 15.47
C THR A 7 3.25 5.73 14.11
N SER A 8 2.24 5.96 13.28
CA SER A 8 2.28 5.62 11.85
C SER A 8 1.87 6.80 11.00
N GLU A 9 2.29 6.80 9.74
CA GLU A 9 1.90 7.81 8.76
C GLU A 9 1.27 7.19 7.53
N SER A 10 0.46 7.98 6.83
CA SER A 10 -0.07 7.69 5.51
C SER A 10 -0.03 8.94 4.63
N VAL A 11 -0.16 8.74 3.32
CA VAL A 11 -0.14 9.82 2.33
C VAL A 11 -1.34 9.72 1.41
N THR A 12 -1.73 10.85 0.83
CA THR A 12 -2.78 10.88 -0.20
C THR A 12 -2.26 10.34 -1.53
N GLU A 13 -3.19 10.07 -2.45
CA GLU A 13 -2.89 9.61 -3.82
C GLU A 13 -2.02 10.59 -4.62
N GLY A 14 -2.03 11.88 -4.24
CA GLY A 14 -1.24 12.93 -4.87
C GLY A 14 0.16 13.11 -4.29
N HIS A 15 0.55 12.38 -3.25
CA HIS A 15 1.94 12.39 -2.79
C HIS A 15 2.87 11.93 -3.90
N PRO A 16 4.04 12.58 -4.15
CA PRO A 16 4.92 12.27 -5.28
C PRO A 16 5.24 10.79 -5.47
N ASP A 17 5.59 10.08 -4.40
CA ASP A 17 5.87 8.65 -4.47
C ASP A 17 4.62 7.84 -4.85
N LYS A 18 3.43 8.23 -4.36
CA LYS A 18 2.17 7.55 -4.72
C LYS A 18 1.71 7.85 -6.13
N VAL A 19 1.99 9.04 -6.65
CA VAL A 19 1.82 9.33 -8.08
C VAL A 19 2.66 8.38 -8.93
N SER A 20 3.93 8.14 -8.53
CA SER A 20 4.81 7.18 -9.21
C SER A 20 4.27 5.75 -9.12
N ASP A 21 3.82 5.33 -7.94
CA ASP A 21 3.22 4.01 -7.73
C ASP A 21 1.98 3.79 -8.60
N LEU A 22 1.07 4.78 -8.65
CA LEU A 22 -0.15 4.71 -9.48
C LEU A 22 0.15 4.65 -10.98
N ILE A 23 1.12 5.43 -11.47
CA ILE A 23 1.52 5.38 -12.88
C ILE A 23 2.11 4.01 -13.20
N SER A 24 2.97 3.47 -12.33
CA SER A 24 3.57 2.15 -12.52
C SER A 24 2.54 1.03 -12.51
N ASP A 25 1.57 1.06 -11.58
CA ASP A 25 0.49 0.07 -11.54
C ASP A 25 -0.48 0.22 -12.72
N ALA A 26 -0.81 1.43 -13.17
CA ALA A 26 -1.66 1.65 -14.35
C ALA A 26 -1.02 1.12 -15.64
N ILE A 27 0.30 1.26 -15.78
CA ILE A 27 1.03 0.69 -16.91
C ILE A 27 1.10 -0.84 -16.77
N ALA A 28 1.33 -1.37 -15.56
CA ALA A 28 1.33 -2.80 -15.31
C ALA A 28 -0.04 -3.44 -15.60
N ASP A 29 -1.16 -2.82 -15.20
CA ASP A 29 -2.51 -3.27 -15.53
C ASP A 29 -2.73 -3.35 -17.04
N TYR A 30 -2.30 -2.34 -17.80
CA TYR A 30 -2.38 -2.35 -19.26
C TYR A 30 -1.56 -3.47 -19.89
N ILE A 31 -0.36 -3.74 -19.37
CA ILE A 31 0.53 -4.81 -19.83
C ILE A 31 -0.07 -6.18 -19.54
N ILE A 32 -0.54 -6.40 -18.32
CA ILE A 32 -1.04 -7.70 -17.84
C ILE A 32 -2.31 -8.09 -18.58
N ASP A 33 -3.30 -7.19 -18.67
CA ASP A 33 -4.53 -7.39 -19.45
C ASP A 33 -5.16 -8.78 -19.24
N ASN A 34 -5.25 -9.21 -17.99
CA ASN A 34 -5.78 -10.52 -17.59
C ASN A 34 -5.07 -11.73 -18.23
N ASN A 35 -3.88 -11.55 -18.76
CA ASN A 35 -3.12 -12.60 -19.44
C ASN A 35 -2.00 -13.14 -18.56
N THR A 36 -2.11 -14.39 -18.16
CA THR A 36 -1.16 -15.08 -17.26
C THR A 36 0.25 -15.24 -17.85
N ALA A 37 0.45 -15.05 -19.14
CA ALA A 37 1.75 -15.09 -19.80
C ALA A 37 2.46 -13.73 -19.81
N HIS A 38 1.74 -12.64 -19.49
CA HIS A 38 2.29 -11.31 -19.47
C HIS A 38 3.06 -11.03 -18.17
N ARG A 39 4.08 -10.17 -18.27
CA ARG A 39 4.94 -9.77 -17.13
C ARG A 39 5.18 -8.28 -17.17
N ALA A 40 5.26 -7.68 -15.99
CA ALA A 40 5.55 -6.26 -15.81
C ALA A 40 6.46 -6.04 -14.60
N ALA A 41 7.46 -5.19 -14.76
CA ALA A 41 8.29 -4.64 -13.71
C ALA A 41 8.57 -3.19 -14.09
N ILE A 42 7.71 -2.28 -13.64
CA ILE A 42 7.68 -0.88 -14.07
C ILE A 42 8.07 0.03 -12.91
N GLU A 43 9.04 0.88 -13.17
CA GLU A 43 9.51 1.91 -12.25
C GLU A 43 9.24 3.29 -12.84
N THR A 44 8.73 4.20 -12.01
CA THR A 44 8.40 5.57 -12.42
C THR A 44 9.08 6.56 -11.50
N LEU A 45 9.68 7.59 -12.09
CA LEU A 45 10.16 8.78 -11.42
C LEU A 45 9.31 9.97 -11.87
N VAL A 46 8.84 10.76 -10.91
CA VAL A 46 8.12 12.02 -11.15
C VAL A 46 8.84 13.19 -10.50
N THR A 47 8.88 14.33 -11.18
CA THR A 47 9.37 15.61 -10.66
C THR A 47 8.71 16.75 -11.45
N THR A 48 9.11 18.00 -11.24
CA THR A 48 8.52 19.18 -11.90
C THR A 48 8.31 18.95 -13.40
N ASN A 49 7.06 18.90 -13.83
CA ASN A 49 6.59 18.70 -15.22
C ASN A 49 7.24 17.53 -15.98
N MET A 50 7.74 16.52 -15.28
CA MET A 50 8.43 15.39 -15.88
C MET A 50 8.00 14.06 -15.24
N VAL A 51 7.84 13.06 -16.11
CA VAL A 51 7.68 11.64 -15.74
C VAL A 51 8.68 10.82 -16.54
N THR A 52 9.46 10.01 -15.89
CA THR A 52 10.35 9.02 -16.50
C THR A 52 9.89 7.64 -16.10
N ILE A 53 9.69 6.78 -17.10
CA ILE A 53 9.22 5.40 -16.94
C ILE A 53 10.33 4.48 -17.43
N ALA A 54 10.74 3.52 -16.62
CA ALA A 54 11.74 2.52 -16.98
C ALA A 54 11.26 1.13 -16.52
N GLY A 55 11.86 0.08 -17.06
CA GLY A 55 11.59 -1.28 -16.62
C GLY A 55 11.46 -2.28 -17.75
N GLU A 56 11.04 -3.48 -17.38
CA GLU A 56 10.94 -4.63 -18.26
C GLU A 56 9.50 -5.14 -18.35
N TYR A 57 9.14 -5.60 -19.53
CA TYR A 57 7.84 -6.23 -19.74
C TYR A 57 7.89 -7.40 -20.73
N LYS A 58 6.89 -8.31 -20.63
CA LYS A 58 6.57 -9.35 -21.61
C LYS A 58 5.09 -9.24 -21.91
N SER A 59 4.75 -8.92 -23.14
CA SER A 59 3.36 -8.78 -23.59
C SER A 59 3.23 -9.17 -25.05
N SER A 60 2.06 -9.70 -25.41
CA SER A 60 1.66 -9.88 -26.82
C SER A 60 1.17 -8.57 -27.45
N LYS A 61 0.92 -7.52 -26.63
CA LYS A 61 0.56 -6.18 -27.09
C LYS A 61 1.80 -5.35 -27.32
N GLU A 62 1.81 -4.58 -28.38
CA GLU A 62 2.79 -3.53 -28.57
C GLU A 62 2.48 -2.37 -27.62
N ILE A 63 3.49 -1.92 -26.90
CA ILE A 63 3.39 -0.78 -26.00
C ILE A 63 4.11 0.39 -26.67
N ASP A 64 3.34 1.19 -27.38
CA ASP A 64 3.88 2.36 -28.06
C ASP A 64 3.92 3.59 -27.12
N LYS A 65 4.67 4.59 -27.54
CA LYS A 65 4.84 5.85 -26.82
C LYS A 65 3.50 6.57 -26.61
N VAL A 66 2.60 6.51 -27.58
CA VAL A 66 1.30 7.21 -27.53
C VAL A 66 0.44 6.62 -26.42
N MET A 67 0.42 5.29 -26.29
CA MET A 67 -0.33 4.62 -25.24
C MET A 67 0.25 4.90 -23.85
N LEU A 68 1.59 4.85 -23.70
CA LEU A 68 2.25 5.22 -22.42
C LEU A 68 1.95 6.64 -22.00
N GLU A 69 2.03 7.59 -22.95
CA GLU A 69 1.67 8.97 -22.68
C GLU A 69 0.21 9.12 -22.28
N LYS A 70 -0.70 8.38 -22.93
CA LYS A 70 -2.13 8.39 -22.60
C LYS A 70 -2.36 7.87 -21.20
N ILE A 71 -1.84 6.69 -20.84
CA ILE A 71 -2.02 6.08 -19.51
C ILE A 71 -1.47 7.04 -18.44
N THR A 72 -0.25 7.54 -18.62
CA THR A 72 0.38 8.46 -17.68
C THR A 72 -0.44 9.72 -17.46
N ARG A 73 -0.91 10.36 -18.53
CA ARG A 73 -1.71 11.59 -18.45
C ARG A 73 -3.07 11.35 -17.83
N ASP A 74 -3.73 10.25 -18.17
CA ASP A 74 -5.03 9.87 -17.61
C ASP A 74 -4.90 9.60 -16.10
N THR A 75 -3.84 8.92 -15.65
CA THR A 75 -3.54 8.69 -14.23
C THR A 75 -3.31 10.01 -13.49
N VAL A 76 -2.44 10.89 -14.01
CA VAL A 76 -2.18 12.20 -13.39
C VAL A 76 -3.43 13.09 -13.37
N ARG A 77 -4.28 12.99 -14.39
CA ARG A 77 -5.56 13.69 -14.46
C ARG A 77 -6.55 13.16 -13.42
N SER A 78 -6.64 11.85 -13.23
CA SER A 78 -7.55 11.24 -12.23
C SER A 78 -7.18 11.64 -10.80
N ILE A 79 -5.88 11.77 -10.51
CA ILE A 79 -5.37 12.31 -9.24
C ILE A 79 -5.77 13.79 -9.07
N GLY A 80 -5.98 14.53 -10.16
CA GLY A 80 -6.40 15.92 -10.13
C GLY A 80 -5.27 16.94 -10.30
N TYR A 81 -4.10 16.55 -10.81
CA TYR A 81 -3.01 17.49 -11.07
C TYR A 81 -3.19 18.26 -12.36
N ASP A 82 -3.45 19.56 -12.22
CA ASP A 82 -3.45 20.58 -13.30
C ASP A 82 -2.88 21.91 -12.76
N GLN A 83 -1.68 21.85 -12.17
CA GLN A 83 -0.96 23.02 -11.63
C GLN A 83 0.25 23.38 -12.50
N GLU A 84 0.79 24.59 -12.35
CA GLU A 84 1.86 25.14 -13.20
C GLU A 84 3.08 24.20 -13.30
N GLY A 85 3.56 23.69 -12.19
CA GLY A 85 4.75 22.83 -12.11
C GLY A 85 4.47 21.33 -12.28
N PHE A 86 3.19 20.90 -12.34
CA PHE A 86 2.83 19.50 -12.63
C PHE A 86 1.39 19.40 -13.15
N SER A 87 1.24 19.26 -14.47
CA SER A 87 -0.06 19.21 -15.14
C SER A 87 -0.12 18.06 -16.14
N TRP A 88 -1.17 17.25 -16.07
CA TRP A 88 -1.43 16.17 -17.03
C TRP A 88 -1.38 16.64 -18.50
N LYS A 89 -1.65 17.92 -18.77
CA LYS A 89 -1.61 18.53 -20.13
C LYS A 89 -0.20 18.71 -20.67
N ASN A 90 0.76 19.09 -19.80
CA ASN A 90 2.05 19.63 -20.21
C ASN A 90 3.25 18.75 -19.80
N LEU A 91 3.01 17.58 -19.18
CA LEU A 91 4.08 16.67 -18.76
C LEU A 91 5.01 16.30 -19.92
N LYS A 92 6.30 16.32 -19.65
CA LYS A 92 7.32 15.66 -20.48
C LYS A 92 7.41 14.21 -20.00
N ILE A 93 7.16 13.27 -20.89
CA ILE A 93 7.15 11.84 -20.58
C ILE A 93 8.29 11.18 -21.34
N TYR A 94 9.17 10.53 -20.59
CA TYR A 94 10.29 9.73 -21.11
C TYR A 94 10.05 8.27 -20.78
N SER A 95 10.37 7.37 -21.70
CA SER A 95 10.19 5.94 -21.53
C SER A 95 11.39 5.17 -22.01
N GLU A 96 11.91 4.31 -21.13
CA GLU A 96 12.99 3.35 -21.34
C GLU A 96 12.48 1.96 -20.94
N LEU A 97 11.36 1.55 -21.53
CA LEU A 97 10.82 0.20 -21.36
C LEU A 97 11.42 -0.75 -22.40
N HIS A 98 11.80 -1.94 -21.98
CA HIS A 98 12.38 -2.94 -22.86
C HIS A 98 11.84 -4.33 -22.57
N ALA A 99 12.06 -5.28 -23.51
CA ALA A 99 11.62 -6.65 -23.34
C ALA A 99 12.41 -7.34 -22.19
N GLN A 100 11.70 -8.15 -21.40
CA GLN A 100 12.29 -8.93 -20.32
C GLN A 100 13.43 -9.83 -20.84
N SER A 101 14.52 -9.89 -20.06
CA SER A 101 15.67 -10.78 -20.36
C SER A 101 15.24 -12.26 -20.48
N PRO A 102 15.72 -13.00 -21.50
CA PRO A 102 15.48 -14.43 -21.62
C PRO A 102 15.92 -15.25 -20.40
N ASP A 103 16.99 -14.84 -19.71
CA ASP A 103 17.52 -15.54 -18.54
C ASP A 103 16.56 -15.46 -17.34
N ILE A 104 15.90 -14.32 -17.14
CA ILE A 104 14.87 -14.15 -16.12
C ILE A 104 13.60 -14.93 -16.50
N ALA A 105 13.26 -14.98 -17.78
CA ALA A 105 12.11 -15.74 -18.28
C ALA A 105 12.19 -17.24 -17.97
N LEU A 106 13.39 -17.84 -18.03
CA LEU A 106 13.59 -19.27 -17.72
C LEU A 106 13.18 -19.64 -16.28
N GLY A 107 13.41 -18.77 -15.31
CA GLY A 107 13.00 -18.98 -13.91
C GLY A 107 11.50 -18.82 -13.68
N THR A 108 10.87 -17.87 -14.37
CA THR A 108 9.47 -17.49 -14.17
C THR A 108 8.48 -18.27 -15.05
N ASP A 109 8.90 -18.78 -16.19
CA ASP A 109 8.03 -19.54 -17.12
C ASP A 109 7.57 -20.89 -16.52
N ASN A 110 8.30 -21.42 -15.52
CA ASN A 110 7.90 -22.61 -14.74
C ASN A 110 7.14 -22.26 -13.44
N PHE A 111 6.71 -21.01 -13.25
CA PHE A 111 6.08 -20.52 -12.02
C PHE A 111 6.92 -20.75 -10.75
N GLY A 112 8.24 -20.77 -10.87
CA GLY A 112 9.15 -20.58 -9.75
C GLY A 112 9.16 -19.11 -9.31
N ALA A 113 9.62 -18.82 -8.10
CA ALA A 113 9.79 -17.45 -7.64
C ALA A 113 10.74 -16.67 -8.58
N GLY A 114 10.33 -15.48 -8.99
CA GLY A 114 11.11 -14.64 -9.91
C GLY A 114 12.35 -14.03 -9.26
N ASP A 115 12.41 -14.05 -7.93
CA ASP A 115 13.53 -13.54 -7.15
C ASP A 115 13.62 -14.28 -5.80
N GLN A 116 14.73 -14.10 -5.11
CA GLN A 116 14.85 -14.41 -3.70
C GLN A 116 14.23 -13.28 -2.87
N GLY A 117 13.66 -13.60 -1.71
CA GLY A 117 13.10 -12.57 -0.84
C GLY A 117 12.43 -13.13 0.39
N LEU A 118 12.07 -12.21 1.28
CA LEU A 118 11.27 -12.51 2.46
C LEU A 118 10.10 -11.54 2.54
N MET A 119 8.92 -12.06 2.86
CA MET A 119 7.66 -11.33 2.88
C MET A 119 6.99 -11.50 4.24
N PHE A 120 6.39 -10.43 4.74
CA PHE A 120 5.74 -10.44 6.04
C PHE A 120 4.24 -10.15 5.91
N GLY A 121 3.46 -10.94 6.65
CA GLY A 121 2.08 -10.67 6.97
C GLY A 121 1.92 -10.38 8.46
N TYR A 122 1.00 -9.50 8.80
CA TYR A 122 0.66 -9.17 10.18
C TYR A 122 -0.86 -8.97 10.32
N ALA A 123 -1.37 -9.27 11.51
CA ALA A 123 -2.72 -8.90 11.94
C ALA A 123 -2.75 -8.73 13.46
N CYS A 124 -3.64 -7.90 13.95
CA CYS A 124 -3.92 -7.72 15.37
C CYS A 124 -5.40 -7.37 15.59
N ASP A 125 -5.90 -7.55 16.80
CA ASP A 125 -7.28 -7.34 17.18
C ASP A 125 -7.61 -5.88 17.59
N GLU A 126 -6.86 -4.91 17.05
CA GLU A 126 -7.02 -3.50 17.41
C GLU A 126 -8.15 -2.78 16.65
N THR A 127 -8.45 -3.23 15.44
CA THR A 127 -9.46 -2.62 14.55
C THR A 127 -10.30 -3.71 13.86
N GLU A 128 -11.45 -3.33 13.32
CA GLU A 128 -12.31 -4.26 12.58
C GLU A 128 -11.62 -4.89 11.36
N SER A 129 -10.75 -4.14 10.71
CA SER A 129 -9.93 -4.64 9.59
C SER A 129 -8.78 -5.55 10.04
N LEU A 130 -8.58 -5.73 11.35
CA LEU A 130 -7.45 -6.44 11.96
C LEU A 130 -6.09 -5.84 11.56
N MET A 131 -6.05 -4.52 11.49
CA MET A 131 -4.84 -3.71 11.23
C MET A 131 -4.46 -2.95 12.51
N PRO A 132 -3.17 -2.59 12.69
CA PRO A 132 -2.75 -1.69 13.75
C PRO A 132 -3.44 -0.34 13.69
N SER A 133 -3.91 0.17 14.83
CA SER A 133 -4.68 1.41 14.92
C SER A 133 -3.99 2.63 14.29
N PRO A 134 -2.68 2.90 14.52
CA PRO A 134 -2.05 4.10 13.98
C PRO A 134 -2.07 4.16 12.44
N ILE A 135 -1.76 3.07 11.74
CA ILE A 135 -1.78 3.04 10.28
C ILE A 135 -3.20 3.03 9.72
N HIS A 136 -4.11 2.31 10.37
CA HIS A 136 -5.52 2.25 9.97
C HIS A 136 -6.15 3.65 9.95
N TYR A 137 -6.02 4.41 11.04
CA TYR A 137 -6.57 5.76 11.11
C TYR A 137 -5.80 6.77 10.26
N SER A 138 -4.49 6.60 10.06
CA SER A 138 -3.73 7.43 9.13
C SER A 138 -4.23 7.28 7.69
N HIS A 139 -4.55 6.05 7.25
CA HIS A 139 -5.17 5.78 5.95
C HIS A 139 -6.57 6.38 5.83
N GLN A 140 -7.39 6.25 6.87
CA GLN A 140 -8.74 6.81 6.84
C GLN A 140 -8.71 8.34 6.71
N ILE A 141 -7.80 9.04 7.41
CA ILE A 141 -7.64 10.50 7.29
C ILE A 141 -7.21 10.89 5.87
N THR A 142 -6.14 10.29 5.34
CA THR A 142 -5.65 10.64 4.01
C THR A 142 -6.66 10.34 2.91
N ARG A 143 -7.42 9.26 3.05
CA ARG A 143 -8.53 8.93 2.17
C ARG A 143 -9.66 9.96 2.27
N ALA A 144 -10.06 10.35 3.47
CA ALA A 144 -11.13 11.33 3.66
C ALA A 144 -10.79 12.70 3.06
N LEU A 145 -9.52 13.13 3.13
CA LEU A 145 -9.06 14.35 2.46
C LEU A 145 -9.19 14.25 0.95
N ALA A 146 -8.80 13.12 0.35
CA ALA A 146 -8.95 12.89 -1.07
C ALA A 146 -10.43 12.79 -1.48
N ASP A 147 -11.25 12.07 -0.73
CA ASP A 147 -12.68 11.93 -0.96
C ASP A 147 -13.39 13.30 -0.92
N ALA A 148 -13.08 14.14 0.08
CA ALA A 148 -13.59 15.50 0.18
C ALA A 148 -13.22 16.35 -1.04
N ARG A 149 -11.96 16.24 -1.52
CA ARG A 149 -11.50 16.91 -2.72
C ARG A 149 -12.26 16.43 -3.97
N HIS A 150 -12.43 15.14 -4.15
CA HIS A 150 -13.20 14.57 -5.27
C HIS A 150 -14.68 14.91 -5.20
N GLN A 151 -15.23 15.15 -4.00
CA GLN A 151 -16.61 15.61 -3.78
C GLN A 151 -16.77 17.12 -3.92
N GLY A 152 -15.75 17.85 -4.30
CA GLY A 152 -15.84 19.27 -4.65
C GLY A 152 -15.26 20.24 -3.62
N ALA A 153 -14.51 19.80 -2.61
CA ALA A 153 -13.71 20.67 -1.76
C ALA A 153 -12.51 21.23 -2.55
N SER A 154 -12.79 22.18 -3.45
CA SER A 154 -11.81 22.72 -4.42
C SER A 154 -10.62 23.45 -3.78
N TRP A 155 -10.68 23.74 -2.49
CA TRP A 155 -9.58 24.32 -1.74
C TRP A 155 -8.50 23.29 -1.36
N LEU A 156 -8.81 21.99 -1.38
CA LEU A 156 -7.85 20.92 -1.17
C LEU A 156 -7.07 20.61 -2.45
N GLY A 157 -5.73 20.59 -2.33
CA GLY A 157 -4.85 20.06 -3.38
C GLY A 157 -4.71 18.54 -3.27
N PRO A 158 -4.11 17.89 -4.29
CA PRO A 158 -3.96 16.43 -4.30
C PRO A 158 -2.98 15.88 -3.26
N ASP A 159 -1.94 16.63 -2.90
CA ASP A 159 -0.87 16.20 -2.00
C ASP A 159 -1.24 16.38 -0.54
N GLY A 160 -0.93 15.38 0.25
CA GLY A 160 -1.15 15.44 1.69
C GLY A 160 -0.58 14.23 2.43
N LYS A 161 -0.38 14.43 3.73
CA LYS A 161 0.16 13.43 4.64
C LYS A 161 -0.56 13.52 5.98
N ALA A 162 -0.87 12.37 6.58
CA ALA A 162 -1.36 12.28 7.95
C ALA A 162 -0.48 11.34 8.78
N GLN A 163 -0.21 11.73 10.01
CA GLN A 163 0.51 10.94 10.99
C GLN A 163 -0.30 10.89 12.27
N ILE A 164 -0.51 9.71 12.82
CA ILE A 164 -1.25 9.49 14.06
C ILE A 164 -0.37 8.79 15.08
N THR A 165 -0.36 9.32 16.29
CA THR A 165 0.29 8.72 17.45
C THR A 165 -0.78 8.24 18.42
N PHE A 166 -0.78 6.94 18.70
CA PHE A 166 -1.58 6.34 19.77
C PHE A 166 -0.78 6.16 21.04
N THR A 167 -1.43 6.36 22.15
CA THR A 167 -0.98 5.88 23.46
C THR A 167 -1.48 4.46 23.65
N TYR A 168 -0.57 3.57 24.02
CA TYR A 168 -0.82 2.14 24.29
C TYR A 168 -0.64 1.82 25.76
N SER A 169 -1.38 0.82 26.24
CA SER A 169 -1.12 0.18 27.52
C SER A 169 0.08 -0.77 27.44
N ASP A 170 0.59 -1.21 28.57
CA ASP A 170 1.65 -2.20 28.72
C ASP A 170 1.28 -3.60 28.16
N ILE A 171 0.02 -3.84 27.87
CA ILE A 171 -0.49 -5.07 27.23
C ILE A 171 -0.81 -4.86 25.73
N ASN A 172 -0.18 -3.88 25.09
CA ASN A 172 -0.32 -3.58 23.66
C ASN A 172 -1.75 -3.27 23.20
N LYS A 173 -2.57 -2.63 24.06
CA LYS A 173 -3.91 -2.15 23.66
C LYS A 173 -3.90 -0.66 23.42
N PRO A 174 -4.43 -0.17 22.30
CA PRO A 174 -4.58 1.26 22.05
C PRO A 174 -5.57 1.87 23.05
N ILE A 175 -5.19 3.02 23.65
CA ILE A 175 -6.00 3.73 24.64
C ILE A 175 -6.66 4.94 23.99
N SER A 176 -5.85 5.86 23.47
CA SER A 176 -6.31 7.11 22.85
C SER A 176 -5.26 7.65 21.87
N ILE A 177 -5.68 8.58 21.02
CA ILE A 177 -4.79 9.33 20.14
C ILE A 177 -4.18 10.48 20.96
N SER A 178 -2.86 10.46 21.09
CA SER A 178 -2.12 11.55 21.75
C SER A 178 -1.81 12.70 20.80
N ASN A 179 -1.61 12.40 19.48
CA ASN A 179 -1.19 13.40 18.52
C ASN A 179 -1.71 13.09 17.11
N VAL A 180 -2.16 14.14 16.41
CA VAL A 180 -2.57 14.13 15.00
C VAL A 180 -1.78 15.20 14.26
N VAL A 181 -0.88 14.78 13.37
CA VAL A 181 -0.22 15.70 12.43
C VAL A 181 -0.87 15.49 11.05
N CYS A 182 -1.33 16.57 10.44
CA CYS A 182 -1.90 16.54 9.10
C CYS A 182 -1.35 17.72 8.29
N SER A 183 -0.74 17.41 7.16
CA SER A 183 -0.28 18.41 6.19
C SER A 183 -0.99 18.15 4.87
N THR A 184 -1.71 19.15 4.34
CA THR A 184 -2.42 19.04 3.08
C THR A 184 -2.17 20.26 2.21
N GLN A 185 -1.99 20.02 0.93
CA GLN A 185 -1.90 21.05 -0.08
C GLN A 185 -3.26 21.77 -0.18
N HIS A 186 -3.21 23.09 -0.36
CA HIS A 186 -4.42 23.93 -0.40
C HIS A 186 -4.33 25.06 -1.43
N ALA A 187 -5.49 25.62 -1.79
CA ALA A 187 -5.59 26.75 -2.70
C ALA A 187 -4.89 28.00 -2.13
N LYS A 188 -4.33 28.81 -3.04
CA LYS A 188 -3.51 29.98 -2.71
C LYS A 188 -4.25 31.06 -1.95
N ASP A 189 -5.55 31.18 -2.17
CA ASP A 189 -6.45 32.19 -1.65
C ASP A 189 -7.11 31.82 -0.29
N MET A 190 -6.88 30.57 0.19
CA MET A 190 -7.34 30.14 1.50
C MET A 190 -6.46 30.68 2.61
N SER A 191 -7.06 31.17 3.69
CA SER A 191 -6.34 31.48 4.91
C SER A 191 -5.92 30.20 5.62
N ILE A 192 -4.80 30.23 6.34
CA ILE A 192 -4.33 29.03 7.05
C ILE A 192 -5.29 28.58 8.16
N ASP A 193 -6.03 29.51 8.75
CA ASP A 193 -7.00 29.18 9.79
C ASP A 193 -8.24 28.50 9.19
N ASP A 194 -8.69 28.92 8.00
CA ASP A 194 -9.76 28.24 7.28
C ASP A 194 -9.33 26.84 6.84
N VAL A 195 -8.07 26.67 6.38
CA VAL A 195 -7.51 25.34 6.05
C VAL A 195 -7.52 24.45 7.29
N ARG A 196 -7.05 24.95 8.43
CA ARG A 196 -7.01 24.18 9.68
C ARG A 196 -8.40 23.78 10.15
N SER A 197 -9.37 24.71 10.07
CA SER A 197 -10.76 24.41 10.40
C SER A 197 -11.36 23.36 9.46
N GLY A 198 -11.22 23.56 8.15
CA GLY A 198 -11.76 22.63 7.16
C GLY A 198 -11.16 21.22 7.24
N VAL A 199 -9.85 21.10 7.47
CA VAL A 199 -9.21 19.79 7.72
C VAL A 199 -9.77 19.16 8.99
N ARG A 200 -9.91 19.94 10.07
CA ARG A 200 -10.47 19.43 11.32
C ARG A 200 -11.87 18.89 11.15
N ASP A 201 -12.71 19.58 10.41
CA ASP A 201 -14.10 19.15 10.13
C ASP A 201 -14.14 17.82 9.35
N ILE A 202 -13.19 17.60 8.45
CA ILE A 202 -13.07 16.34 7.67
C ILE A 202 -12.60 15.19 8.55
N ILE A 203 -11.61 15.40 9.42
CA ILE A 203 -10.96 14.30 10.15
C ILE A 203 -11.68 13.93 11.46
N MET A 204 -12.38 14.88 12.10
CA MET A 204 -13.04 14.63 13.38
C MET A 204 -14.03 13.47 13.38
N PRO A 205 -14.88 13.26 12.36
CA PRO A 205 -15.76 12.09 12.33
C PRO A 205 -15.05 10.74 12.39
N ILE A 206 -13.79 10.69 11.94
CA ILE A 206 -12.98 9.48 11.88
C ILE A 206 -12.40 9.12 13.26
N ILE A 207 -11.93 10.12 13.98
CA ILE A 207 -11.11 9.93 15.18
C ILE A 207 -11.82 10.27 16.50
N ASN A 208 -13.04 10.79 16.43
CA ASN A 208 -13.77 11.34 17.58
C ASN A 208 -13.84 10.39 18.79
N ASN A 209 -13.97 9.08 18.55
CA ASN A 209 -14.06 8.07 19.61
C ASN A 209 -12.70 7.71 20.24
N HIS A 210 -11.61 8.25 19.71
CA HIS A 210 -10.23 7.91 20.12
C HIS A 210 -9.44 9.09 20.66
N ILE A 211 -10.04 10.27 20.71
CA ILE A 211 -9.40 11.50 21.23
C ILE A 211 -9.94 11.87 22.60
N ASP A 212 -9.13 12.64 23.32
CA ASP A 212 -9.50 13.26 24.60
C ASP A 212 -8.98 14.70 24.68
N SER A 213 -9.13 15.34 25.84
CA SER A 213 -8.71 16.75 26.03
C SER A 213 -7.19 16.97 25.96
N SER A 214 -6.40 15.90 25.99
CA SER A 214 -4.94 15.94 25.87
C SER A 214 -4.44 15.73 24.43
N THR A 215 -5.32 15.38 23.50
CA THR A 215 -4.96 15.14 22.10
C THR A 215 -4.47 16.42 21.42
N GLU A 216 -3.26 16.42 20.91
CA GLU A 216 -2.66 17.53 20.20
C GLU A 216 -2.93 17.44 18.69
N PHE A 217 -3.32 18.58 18.09
CA PHE A 217 -3.54 18.70 16.65
C PHE A 217 -2.53 19.65 16.01
N MET A 218 -1.75 19.15 15.07
CA MET A 218 -0.79 19.90 14.27
C MET A 218 -1.21 19.86 12.79
N ILE A 219 -2.12 20.77 12.40
CA ILE A 219 -2.60 20.87 11.03
C ILE A 219 -1.83 21.96 10.30
N ASN A 220 -1.16 21.60 9.19
CA ASN A 220 -0.25 22.46 8.45
C ASN A 220 0.65 23.27 9.38
N PRO A 221 1.50 22.62 10.21
CA PRO A 221 2.27 23.30 11.26
C PRO A 221 3.26 24.31 10.70
N THR A 222 3.77 24.11 9.48
CA THR A 222 4.65 25.06 8.78
C THR A 222 3.88 26.22 8.13
N GLY A 223 2.53 26.21 8.20
CA GLY A 223 1.68 27.20 7.59
C GLY A 223 1.30 26.84 6.16
N ARG A 224 1.65 27.71 5.21
CA ARG A 224 1.23 27.61 3.82
C ARG A 224 1.83 26.40 3.08
N PHE A 225 0.95 25.62 2.41
CA PHE A 225 1.31 24.49 1.56
C PHE A 225 0.53 24.55 0.24
N VAL A 226 0.96 25.40 -0.68
CA VAL A 226 0.31 25.66 -1.99
C VAL A 226 0.98 24.89 -3.12
N VAL A 227 2.31 24.87 -3.16
CA VAL A 227 3.07 24.05 -4.10
C VAL A 227 3.27 22.67 -3.46
N GLY A 228 2.69 21.64 -4.09
CA GLY A 228 2.76 20.26 -3.61
C GLY A 228 2.89 19.28 -4.78
N GLY A 229 2.91 18.00 -4.43
CA GLY A 229 3.10 16.94 -5.39
C GLY A 229 4.48 16.94 -6.04
N PRO A 230 4.61 16.36 -7.24
CA PRO A 230 5.90 16.26 -7.93
C PRO A 230 6.59 17.58 -8.26
N ASP A 231 5.89 18.71 -8.17
CA ASP A 231 6.50 20.04 -8.29
C ASP A 231 7.24 20.45 -7.02
N GLY A 232 6.76 20.00 -5.87
CA GLY A 232 7.37 20.29 -4.58
C GLY A 232 8.49 19.32 -4.19
N ASP A 233 8.37 18.06 -4.56
CA ASP A 233 9.32 17.00 -4.24
C ASP A 233 9.29 15.89 -5.30
N THR A 234 10.43 15.24 -5.51
CA THR A 234 10.58 14.14 -6.46
C THR A 234 10.00 12.84 -5.87
N GLY A 235 9.21 12.13 -6.67
CA GLY A 235 8.66 10.82 -6.33
C GLY A 235 9.27 9.67 -7.10
N LEU A 236 9.25 8.49 -6.50
CA LEU A 236 9.70 7.23 -7.10
C LEU A 236 8.79 6.09 -6.69
N THR A 237 8.59 5.13 -7.61
CA THR A 237 7.92 3.86 -7.31
C THR A 237 8.61 3.13 -6.17
N GLY A 238 7.83 2.56 -5.24
CA GLY A 238 8.33 1.72 -4.17
C GLY A 238 9.00 2.47 -3.01
N ARG A 239 8.78 3.78 -2.86
CA ARG A 239 9.30 4.56 -1.72
C ARG A 239 8.31 4.72 -0.56
N LYS A 240 7.13 4.11 -0.64
CA LYS A 240 6.10 4.14 0.42
C LYS A 240 5.74 2.74 0.93
N ILE A 241 6.69 1.81 0.90
CA ILE A 241 6.48 0.40 1.26
C ILE A 241 5.98 0.20 2.70
N ILE A 242 6.33 1.08 3.61
CA ILE A 242 5.87 1.03 5.01
C ILE A 242 4.43 1.55 5.13
N VAL A 243 4.08 2.59 4.37
CA VAL A 243 2.68 3.07 4.23
C VAL A 243 1.82 2.00 3.55
N ASP A 244 2.36 1.29 2.57
CA ASP A 244 1.66 0.23 1.83
C ASP A 244 1.33 -0.97 2.70
N THR A 245 2.01 -1.17 3.82
CA THR A 245 1.87 -2.32 4.71
C THR A 245 1.34 -1.94 6.09
N TYR A 246 2.17 -1.94 7.12
CA TYR A 246 1.70 -1.85 8.52
C TYR A 246 2.16 -0.59 9.26
N GLY A 247 2.66 0.45 8.55
CA GLY A 247 3.06 1.72 9.16
C GLY A 247 4.22 1.60 10.17
N GLY A 248 5.06 0.57 10.00
CA GLY A 248 6.19 0.31 10.89
C GLY A 248 5.86 -0.56 12.10
N TYR A 249 4.58 -0.97 12.28
CA TYR A 249 4.16 -1.79 13.42
C TYR A 249 4.65 -3.26 13.32
N ALA A 250 4.82 -3.76 12.11
CA ALA A 250 5.31 -5.10 11.82
C ALA A 250 6.60 -5.04 10.97
N PRO A 251 7.39 -6.14 10.95
CA PRO A 251 8.53 -6.25 10.05
C PRO A 251 8.14 -6.10 8.58
N HIS A 252 9.10 -5.72 7.74
CA HIS A 252 8.97 -5.62 6.30
C HIS A 252 10.14 -6.30 5.60
N GLY A 253 9.89 -7.00 4.50
CA GLY A 253 10.93 -7.70 3.75
C GLY A 253 11.75 -6.81 2.81
N GLY A 254 11.29 -5.57 2.56
CA GLY A 254 11.96 -4.60 1.70
C GLY A 254 11.44 -4.54 0.26
N GLY A 255 10.67 -5.54 -0.19
CA GLY A 255 10.11 -5.57 -1.54
C GLY A 255 8.95 -4.59 -1.74
N ALA A 256 9.00 -3.78 -2.80
CA ALA A 256 7.90 -2.93 -3.24
C ALA A 256 6.86 -3.72 -4.06
N PHE A 257 5.62 -3.22 -4.09
CA PHE A 257 4.51 -3.86 -4.78
C PHE A 257 4.20 -3.24 -6.14
N SER A 258 4.02 -1.91 -6.16
CA SER A 258 3.60 -1.18 -7.35
C SER A 258 4.53 -1.39 -8.53
N GLY A 259 3.96 -1.46 -9.74
CA GLY A 259 4.67 -1.72 -10.98
C GLY A 259 4.99 -3.20 -11.25
N LYS A 260 4.81 -4.08 -10.27
CA LYS A 260 5.10 -5.52 -10.38
C LYS A 260 3.85 -6.33 -10.66
N ASP A 261 3.90 -7.24 -11.65
CA ASP A 261 2.85 -8.23 -11.83
C ASP A 261 2.85 -9.28 -10.69
N CYS A 262 1.76 -10.04 -10.60
CA CYS A 262 1.51 -10.95 -9.48
C CYS A 262 2.39 -12.21 -9.45
N THR A 263 3.26 -12.43 -10.44
CA THR A 263 4.28 -13.49 -10.36
C THR A 263 5.45 -13.11 -9.46
N LYS A 264 5.62 -11.84 -9.14
CA LYS A 264 6.63 -11.33 -8.22
C LYS A 264 6.15 -11.59 -6.79
N VAL A 265 6.88 -12.44 -6.09
CA VAL A 265 6.55 -12.87 -4.71
C VAL A 265 6.58 -11.72 -3.69
N ASP A 266 7.35 -10.67 -3.95
CA ASP A 266 7.31 -9.43 -3.16
C ASP A 266 5.87 -8.94 -2.97
N ARG A 267 5.07 -8.97 -4.03
CA ARG A 267 3.66 -8.56 -4.03
C ARG A 267 2.77 -9.71 -3.60
N SER A 268 2.73 -10.80 -4.33
CA SER A 268 1.76 -11.89 -4.13
C SER A 268 1.93 -12.63 -2.81
N ALA A 269 3.17 -12.95 -2.42
CA ALA A 269 3.40 -13.67 -1.17
C ALA A 269 3.23 -12.78 0.08
N THR A 270 3.39 -11.46 -0.04
CA THR A 270 3.00 -10.55 1.04
C THR A 270 1.48 -10.56 1.26
N TYR A 271 0.69 -10.60 0.19
CA TYR A 271 -0.76 -10.74 0.28
C TYR A 271 -1.17 -12.08 0.92
N MET A 272 -0.50 -13.18 0.55
CA MET A 272 -0.73 -14.48 1.17
C MET A 272 -0.33 -14.49 2.64
N ALA A 273 0.81 -13.91 3.00
CA ALA A 273 1.24 -13.79 4.40
C ALA A 273 0.22 -12.98 5.23
N ARG A 274 -0.34 -11.89 4.66
CA ARG A 274 -1.43 -11.12 5.28
C ARG A 274 -2.69 -11.96 5.46
N TYR A 275 -3.10 -12.69 4.45
CA TYR A 275 -4.29 -13.55 4.50
C TYR A 275 -4.19 -14.59 5.63
N ILE A 276 -3.04 -15.25 5.75
CA ILE A 276 -2.79 -16.22 6.82
C ILE A 276 -2.84 -15.52 8.19
N ALA A 277 -2.11 -14.43 8.37
CA ALA A 277 -2.08 -13.69 9.64
C ALA A 277 -3.48 -13.20 10.05
N LYS A 278 -4.26 -12.67 9.10
CA LYS A 278 -5.62 -12.19 9.34
C LYS A 278 -6.56 -13.30 9.79
N ASN A 279 -6.51 -14.46 9.14
CA ASN A 279 -7.34 -15.60 9.51
C ASN A 279 -6.96 -16.19 10.87
N ILE A 280 -5.67 -16.18 11.24
CA ILE A 280 -5.23 -16.60 12.60
C ILE A 280 -5.89 -15.72 13.67
N VAL A 281 -5.84 -14.39 13.51
CA VAL A 281 -6.42 -13.46 14.49
C VAL A 281 -7.94 -13.52 14.47
N ALA A 282 -8.55 -13.60 13.28
CA ALA A 282 -10.00 -13.73 13.13
C ALA A 282 -10.57 -15.01 13.77
N SER A 283 -9.80 -16.11 13.81
CA SER A 283 -10.18 -17.35 14.48
C SER A 283 -10.10 -17.27 16.00
N LYS A 284 -9.59 -16.16 16.56
CA LYS A 284 -9.44 -15.88 18.00
C LYS A 284 -8.46 -16.82 18.74
N ILE A 285 -7.62 -17.55 18.01
CA ILE A 285 -6.54 -18.36 18.62
C ILE A 285 -5.32 -17.51 18.99
N ALA A 286 -5.28 -16.26 18.54
CA ALA A 286 -4.28 -15.27 18.90
C ALA A 286 -4.85 -13.85 18.78
N SER A 287 -4.34 -12.92 19.58
CA SER A 287 -4.63 -11.48 19.50
C SER A 287 -3.78 -10.75 18.43
N ASN A 288 -2.60 -11.30 18.13
CA ASN A 288 -1.76 -10.84 17.04
C ASN A 288 -1.00 -12.01 16.40
N ALA A 289 -0.70 -11.85 15.11
CA ALA A 289 0.05 -12.85 14.36
C ALA A 289 1.00 -12.17 13.37
N THR A 290 2.25 -12.63 13.36
CA THR A 290 3.26 -12.31 12.34
C THR A 290 3.55 -13.58 11.54
N VAL A 291 3.46 -13.49 10.22
CA VAL A 291 3.76 -14.56 9.28
C VAL A 291 4.91 -14.12 8.39
N GLN A 292 5.98 -14.91 8.29
CA GLN A 292 7.04 -14.72 7.30
C GLN A 292 7.03 -15.87 6.32
N LEU A 293 7.09 -15.52 5.03
CA LEU A 293 7.37 -16.42 3.92
C LEU A 293 8.68 -16.02 3.27
N SER A 294 9.49 -16.98 2.86
CA SER A 294 10.71 -16.70 2.09
C SER A 294 10.82 -17.60 0.88
N TYR A 295 11.42 -17.08 -0.19
CA TYR A 295 11.57 -17.77 -1.47
C TYR A 295 13.00 -17.67 -1.98
N ALA A 296 13.37 -18.59 -2.86
CA ALA A 296 14.60 -18.56 -3.65
C ALA A 296 14.25 -18.52 -5.14
N ILE A 297 15.05 -17.79 -5.91
CA ILE A 297 14.85 -17.66 -7.36
C ILE A 297 14.71 -19.02 -8.04
N GLY A 298 13.70 -19.18 -8.90
CA GLY A 298 13.43 -20.41 -9.65
C GLY A 298 12.82 -21.56 -8.84
N ILE A 299 12.70 -21.43 -7.52
CA ILE A 299 12.09 -22.45 -6.65
C ILE A 299 10.61 -22.12 -6.43
N LYS A 300 9.74 -23.14 -6.51
CA LYS A 300 8.29 -22.97 -6.34
C LYS A 300 7.89 -22.89 -4.87
N GLU A 301 8.40 -23.81 -4.08
CA GLU A 301 8.06 -23.89 -2.65
C GLU A 301 8.77 -22.81 -1.84
N PRO A 302 8.15 -22.25 -0.80
CA PRO A 302 8.84 -21.37 0.11
C PRO A 302 10.00 -22.08 0.80
N THR A 303 11.13 -21.40 0.92
CA THR A 303 12.32 -21.92 1.61
C THR A 303 12.17 -21.90 3.12
N SER A 304 11.26 -21.05 3.66
CA SER A 304 10.94 -20.97 5.07
C SER A 304 9.53 -20.42 5.28
N ILE A 305 8.85 -20.93 6.31
CA ILE A 305 7.60 -20.42 6.84
C ILE A 305 7.79 -20.23 8.35
N TYR A 306 7.54 -19.00 8.82
CA TYR A 306 7.62 -18.68 10.24
C TYR A 306 6.32 -18.01 10.68
N ILE A 307 5.72 -18.52 11.76
CA ILE A 307 4.49 -17.99 12.34
C ILE A 307 4.72 -17.72 13.82
N TYR A 308 4.48 -16.47 14.23
CA TYR A 308 4.67 -16.00 15.58
C TYR A 308 3.39 -15.30 16.05
N CYS A 309 2.83 -15.77 17.18
CA CYS A 309 1.58 -15.26 17.72
C CYS A 309 1.71 -15.05 19.23
N ASP A 310 1.29 -13.89 19.73
CA ASP A 310 1.24 -13.56 21.16
C ASP A 310 2.52 -13.92 21.93
N GLY A 311 3.67 -13.59 21.35
CA GLY A 311 4.96 -13.84 22.00
C GLY A 311 5.53 -15.26 21.83
N LYS A 312 4.94 -16.12 20.97
CA LYS A 312 5.34 -17.52 20.81
C LYS A 312 5.40 -17.95 19.34
N VAL A 313 6.38 -18.79 19.00
CA VAL A 313 6.40 -19.50 17.73
C VAL A 313 5.32 -20.59 17.72
N ARG A 314 4.51 -20.64 16.66
CA ARG A 314 3.40 -21.57 16.49
C ARG A 314 3.72 -22.59 15.38
N SER A 315 4.51 -23.60 15.77
CA SER A 315 4.88 -24.68 14.85
C SER A 315 3.70 -25.57 14.43
N ASP A 316 2.66 -25.66 15.26
CA ASP A 316 1.40 -26.32 14.97
C ASP A 316 0.67 -25.64 13.80
N ILE A 317 0.51 -24.31 13.85
CA ILE A 317 -0.09 -23.52 12.77
C ILE A 317 0.80 -23.57 11.52
N THR A 318 2.14 -23.47 11.69
CA THR A 318 3.08 -23.58 10.56
C THR A 318 2.89 -24.88 9.79
N LYS A 319 2.81 -26.01 10.52
CA LYS A 319 2.57 -27.32 9.91
C LYS A 319 1.23 -27.37 9.19
N TRP A 320 0.18 -26.88 9.84
CA TRP A 320 -1.15 -26.83 9.23
C TRP A 320 -1.16 -26.01 7.93
N VAL A 321 -0.52 -24.84 7.93
CA VAL A 321 -0.39 -23.98 6.73
C VAL A 321 0.33 -24.71 5.61
N GLN A 322 1.44 -25.39 5.90
CA GLN A 322 2.19 -26.20 4.92
C GLN A 322 1.37 -27.33 4.29
N GLU A 323 0.47 -27.93 5.07
CA GLU A 323 -0.34 -29.08 4.61
C GLU A 323 -1.62 -28.64 3.87
N ASN A 324 -2.12 -27.41 4.07
CA ASN A 324 -3.46 -27.00 3.65
C ASN A 324 -3.49 -25.79 2.70
N ILE A 325 -2.38 -25.06 2.52
CA ILE A 325 -2.33 -23.86 1.67
C ILE A 325 -1.21 -24.05 0.63
N ASP A 326 -1.57 -23.89 -0.63
CA ASP A 326 -0.59 -23.87 -1.73
C ASP A 326 0.14 -22.52 -1.73
N LEU A 327 1.37 -22.52 -1.20
CA LEU A 327 2.21 -21.34 -1.10
C LEU A 327 3.14 -21.14 -2.30
N THR A 328 3.00 -21.94 -3.36
CA THR A 328 3.70 -21.68 -4.61
C THR A 328 3.23 -20.37 -5.23
N PRO A 329 4.05 -19.64 -6.02
CA PRO A 329 3.58 -18.41 -6.69
C PRO A 329 2.30 -18.62 -7.50
N LEU A 330 2.17 -19.77 -8.20
CA LEU A 330 0.96 -20.11 -8.95
C LEU A 330 -0.22 -20.39 -8.02
N GLY A 331 -0.01 -21.10 -6.90
CA GLY A 331 -1.04 -21.37 -5.90
C GLY A 331 -1.62 -20.08 -5.32
N ILE A 332 -0.75 -19.12 -4.99
CA ILE A 332 -1.15 -17.80 -4.49
C ILE A 332 -1.97 -17.03 -5.54
N ILE A 333 -1.48 -17.01 -6.78
CA ILE A 333 -2.17 -16.36 -7.91
C ILE A 333 -3.58 -16.93 -8.08
N ASN A 334 -3.71 -18.26 -8.08
CA ASN A 334 -4.99 -18.94 -8.24
C ASN A 334 -5.93 -18.73 -7.03
N GLN A 335 -5.39 -18.74 -5.81
CA GLN A 335 -6.17 -18.53 -4.57
C GLN A 335 -6.88 -17.18 -4.58
N PHE A 336 -6.26 -16.15 -5.08
CA PHE A 336 -6.77 -14.78 -5.07
C PHE A 336 -7.21 -14.26 -6.43
N ASP A 337 -7.11 -15.09 -7.49
CA ASP A 337 -7.41 -14.69 -8.87
C ASP A 337 -6.68 -13.39 -9.29
N LEU A 338 -5.37 -13.33 -8.97
CA LEU A 338 -4.60 -12.07 -9.01
C LEU A 338 -4.45 -11.46 -10.41
N PHE A 339 -4.60 -12.23 -11.48
CA PHE A 339 -4.55 -11.67 -12.84
C PHE A 339 -5.84 -10.96 -13.25
N ASN A 340 -6.92 -11.12 -12.50
CA ASN A 340 -8.23 -10.50 -12.75
C ASN A 340 -8.52 -9.30 -11.83
N ILE A 341 -7.56 -8.88 -11.01
CA ILE A 341 -7.67 -7.65 -10.21
C ILE A 341 -7.00 -6.47 -10.92
N ASN A 342 -7.53 -5.26 -10.73
CA ASN A 342 -6.83 -4.05 -11.10
C ASN A 342 -5.80 -3.72 -10.02
N LEU A 343 -4.53 -3.65 -10.40
CA LEU A 343 -3.44 -3.33 -9.47
C LEU A 343 -3.59 -1.91 -8.91
N THR A 344 -4.08 -0.98 -9.73
CA THR A 344 -4.36 0.40 -9.33
C THR A 344 -5.35 0.52 -8.18
N ASP A 345 -6.31 -0.41 -8.02
CA ASP A 345 -7.25 -0.43 -6.88
C ASP A 345 -6.54 -0.74 -5.55
N THR A 346 -5.36 -1.33 -5.61
CA THR A 346 -4.59 -1.69 -4.42
C THR A 346 -3.64 -0.59 -3.94
N THR A 347 -3.24 0.34 -4.82
CA THR A 347 -2.06 1.22 -4.68
C THR A 347 -2.20 2.26 -3.57
N ASN A 348 -3.35 2.90 -3.41
CA ASN A 348 -3.53 4.01 -2.46
C ASN A 348 -4.07 3.53 -1.12
N TYR A 349 -3.71 4.26 -0.04
CA TYR A 349 -4.24 4.02 1.32
C TYR A 349 -3.98 2.59 1.83
N GLY A 350 -2.79 2.07 1.56
CA GLY A 350 -2.34 0.72 1.90
C GLY A 350 -2.84 -0.37 0.94
N HIS A 351 -2.05 -1.42 0.81
CA HIS A 351 -2.42 -2.63 0.07
C HIS A 351 -3.18 -3.64 0.93
N LEU A 352 -3.26 -3.38 2.25
CA LEU A 352 -3.79 -4.28 3.26
C LEU A 352 -4.87 -3.59 4.09
N GLY A 353 -5.82 -4.37 4.63
CA GLY A 353 -6.90 -3.85 5.44
C GLY A 353 -8.12 -3.31 4.67
N LYS A 354 -8.19 -3.52 3.36
CA LYS A 354 -9.34 -3.15 2.51
C LYS A 354 -10.23 -4.38 2.29
N GLU A 355 -11.43 -4.38 2.80
CA GLU A 355 -12.35 -5.54 2.83
C GLU A 355 -12.68 -6.14 1.45
N ASN A 356 -12.64 -5.33 0.40
CA ASN A 356 -12.94 -5.77 -0.96
C ASN A 356 -11.79 -6.55 -1.64
N LEU A 357 -10.62 -6.62 -1.04
CA LEU A 357 -9.46 -7.31 -1.62
C LEU A 357 -9.47 -8.81 -1.29
N PRO A 358 -9.10 -9.68 -2.24
CA PRO A 358 -9.21 -11.15 -2.06
C PRO A 358 -8.46 -11.69 -0.85
N TRP A 359 -7.29 -11.14 -0.52
CA TRP A 359 -6.47 -11.57 0.63
C TRP A 359 -6.96 -11.05 1.99
N GLU A 360 -8.02 -10.26 2.00
CA GLU A 360 -8.67 -9.81 3.24
C GLU A 360 -9.86 -10.71 3.64
N LYS A 361 -10.15 -11.78 2.88
CA LYS A 361 -11.20 -12.75 3.23
C LYS A 361 -10.89 -13.47 4.54
N ILE A 362 -11.96 -13.76 5.30
CA ILE A 362 -11.92 -14.50 6.54
C ILE A 362 -12.71 -15.81 6.32
N ASP A 363 -12.02 -16.84 5.84
CA ASP A 363 -12.63 -18.13 5.44
C ASP A 363 -11.86 -19.37 5.93
N LEU A 364 -10.82 -19.18 6.77
CA LEU A 364 -10.07 -20.26 7.42
C LEU A 364 -10.37 -20.39 8.92
N THR A 365 -11.26 -19.58 9.48
CA THR A 365 -11.50 -19.46 10.92
C THR A 365 -11.92 -20.78 11.56
N ASP A 366 -12.83 -21.53 10.93
CA ASP A 366 -13.32 -22.81 11.48
C ASP A 366 -12.22 -23.87 11.53
N LYS A 367 -11.33 -23.85 10.54
CA LYS A 367 -10.20 -24.79 10.44
C LYS A 367 -9.10 -24.46 11.43
N LEU A 368 -8.76 -23.17 11.55
CA LEU A 368 -7.72 -22.70 12.47
C LEU A 368 -8.19 -22.72 13.93
N GLY A 369 -9.46 -22.41 14.19
CA GLY A 369 -10.03 -22.41 15.54
C GLY A 369 -10.05 -23.78 16.21
N SER A 370 -9.77 -24.85 15.47
CA SER A 370 -9.62 -26.21 16.00
C SER A 370 -8.19 -26.58 16.41
N LEU A 371 -7.19 -25.71 16.17
CA LEU A 371 -5.79 -25.88 16.55
C LEU A 371 -5.52 -25.31 17.95
#